data_86092bda21599640378116d416a267d1
#
_entry.id   86092bda21599640378116d416a267d1
#
_cell.length_a   1.000
_cell.length_b   1.000
_cell.length_c   1.000
_cell.angle_alpha   90.00
_cell.angle_beta   90.00
_cell.angle_gamma   90.00
#
_symmetry.space_group_name_H-M   'P 1'
#
loop_
_entity.id
_entity.type
_entity.pdbx_description
1 polymer ?
#
loop_
_entity_poly.entity_id
_entity_poly.type
_entity_poly.pdbx_seq_one_letter_code
_entity_poly.pdbx_strand_id
1 'polypeptide(L)'
;MPIQKFPPMSKNFPSFDCDAHVVESALTWERAEDNLTREELSALKKSIWYDSTTGQMTVNGTMSAGISGLPVTAGAINPGSVAGPGMKHPIQRAINVRNLKAGTAITKEQATYLDHRGAYEPKARLKDMDIQGIDQVMIIPTDIDTYPWIQDGPGAAALCKMYNEWAWEYCQEDPERIFFAAMLPLQDPASAVRELYRVADKGCRVGLVRPIDAMGNYPLQPKYDGLWRAMQETGVVYGMHPFPAFGSLKPAGYTEQHSPSELINKTLSSSGIPHVFLTNVQNFQSEASVWLISALLSGLFERFPALNAAIFEASSTWLSFVLDECDKFYKLYRNERSMAPLKQLPSETFFERCVTGFEGDEAPPSRMPDFYEDILVWASDVYHHDGDDVWRALETMHKANLSEDRQAKFLGGNARRAYNIPAPKNFIRHRVTEIERPDWWPTQSEIDIAMKAESSVFAPPKPTIGNPSKRAAGGEK
;
A
#
# COMPACT_ATOMS: atom_id res chain seq x y z
N MET A 1 -24.74 10.58 22.28
CA MET A 1 -23.64 9.78 21.71
C MET A 1 -22.37 10.14 22.44
N PRO A 2 -21.51 9.19 22.80
CA PRO A 2 -20.24 9.51 23.43
C PRO A 2 -19.37 10.33 22.47
N ILE A 3 -18.67 11.31 23.02
CA ILE A 3 -17.75 12.17 22.27
C ILE A 3 -16.34 11.64 22.51
N GLN A 4 -15.66 11.24 21.44
CA GLN A 4 -14.24 10.96 21.48
C GLN A 4 -13.48 12.26 21.36
N LYS A 5 -12.54 12.50 22.29
CA LYS A 5 -11.72 13.70 22.32
C LYS A 5 -10.28 13.39 21.91
N PHE A 6 -9.72 14.29 21.13
CA PHE A 6 -8.31 14.24 20.71
C PHE A 6 -7.55 15.46 21.20
N PRO A 7 -6.27 15.35 21.51
CA PRO A 7 -5.46 16.52 21.82
C PRO A 7 -5.39 17.46 20.59
N PRO A 8 -5.40 18.78 20.80
CA PRO A 8 -5.21 19.74 19.73
C PRO A 8 -3.84 19.50 19.06
N MET A 9 -3.85 19.55 17.73
CA MET A 9 -2.64 19.48 16.91
C MET A 9 -2.81 20.34 15.67
N SER A 10 -1.71 20.83 15.11
CA SER A 10 -1.74 21.63 13.89
C SER A 10 -0.56 21.33 12.99
N LYS A 11 -0.71 21.64 11.71
CA LYS A 11 0.34 21.59 10.69
C LYS A 11 0.28 22.86 9.82
N ASN A 12 1.43 23.30 9.29
CA ASN A 12 1.55 24.48 8.44
C ASN A 12 1.83 24.14 6.97
N PHE A 13 1.64 22.90 6.58
CA PHE A 13 1.86 22.40 5.24
C PHE A 13 0.73 21.43 4.82
N PRO A 14 0.46 21.30 3.52
CA PRO A 14 -0.48 20.32 3.04
C PRO A 14 0.13 18.91 3.09
N SER A 15 -0.68 17.90 3.44
CA SER A 15 -0.32 16.49 3.42
C SER A 15 -0.73 15.83 2.10
N PHE A 16 -0.06 14.73 1.76
CA PHE A 16 -0.39 13.86 0.66
C PHE A 16 -0.20 12.41 1.11
N ASP A 17 -1.27 11.65 1.04
CA ASP A 17 -1.29 10.22 1.28
C ASP A 17 -1.06 9.49 -0.04
N CYS A 18 0.05 8.79 -0.17
CA CYS A 18 0.43 8.18 -1.43
C CYS A 18 -0.10 6.75 -1.60
N ASP A 19 -0.64 6.16 -0.54
CA ASP A 19 -1.11 4.78 -0.49
C ASP A 19 -2.32 4.69 0.45
N ALA A 20 -3.50 4.78 -0.15
CA ALA A 20 -4.77 4.67 0.57
C ALA A 20 -5.75 3.84 -0.24
N HIS A 21 -6.27 2.82 0.38
CA HIS A 21 -7.07 1.83 -0.31
C HIS A 21 -8.52 2.23 -0.55
N VAL A 22 -9.05 1.81 -1.68
CA VAL A 22 -10.49 1.68 -1.92
C VAL A 22 -10.86 0.21 -1.83
N VAL A 23 -12.14 -0.09 -1.61
CA VAL A 23 -12.65 -1.46 -1.66
C VAL A 23 -13.69 -1.54 -2.77
N GLU A 24 -13.45 -2.43 -3.70
CA GLU A 24 -14.31 -2.64 -4.85
C GLU A 24 -15.60 -3.33 -4.41
N SER A 25 -16.65 -2.53 -4.29
CA SER A 25 -17.99 -2.99 -3.89
C SER A 25 -18.77 -3.55 -5.09
N ALA A 26 -19.97 -4.06 -4.82
CA ALA A 26 -20.91 -4.43 -5.90
C ALA A 26 -21.11 -3.30 -6.92
N LEU A 27 -21.08 -2.02 -6.48
CA LEU A 27 -21.22 -0.85 -7.35
C LEU A 27 -20.08 -0.74 -8.37
N THR A 28 -18.87 -1.14 -8.01
CA THR A 28 -17.73 -1.18 -8.95
C THR A 28 -17.99 -2.20 -10.07
N TRP A 29 -18.50 -3.38 -9.70
CA TRP A 29 -18.79 -4.46 -10.66
C TRP A 29 -20.01 -4.16 -11.55
N GLU A 30 -21.03 -3.48 -11.02
CA GLU A 30 -22.17 -3.00 -11.81
C GLU A 30 -21.72 -2.04 -12.90
N ARG A 31 -20.70 -1.21 -12.68
CA ARG A 31 -20.12 -0.30 -13.67
C ARG A 31 -19.42 -1.03 -14.82
N ALA A 32 -19.08 -2.30 -14.67
CA ALA A 32 -18.48 -3.08 -15.76
C ALA A 32 -19.37 -3.13 -17.01
N GLU A 33 -20.68 -3.19 -16.83
CA GLU A 33 -21.64 -3.25 -17.96
C GLU A 33 -21.74 -1.91 -18.71
N ASP A 34 -21.49 -0.79 -18.04
CA ASP A 34 -21.51 0.55 -18.65
C ASP A 34 -20.16 0.89 -19.32
N ASN A 35 -19.06 0.41 -18.77
CA ASN A 35 -17.71 0.84 -19.13
C ASN A 35 -16.97 -0.08 -20.09
N LEU A 36 -17.47 -1.29 -20.30
CA LEU A 36 -16.83 -2.30 -21.15
C LEU A 36 -17.66 -2.60 -22.40
N THR A 37 -16.97 -2.90 -23.50
CA THR A 37 -17.62 -3.48 -24.68
C THR A 37 -18.14 -4.89 -24.34
N ARG A 38 -19.01 -5.43 -25.20
CA ARG A 38 -19.56 -6.78 -25.02
C ARG A 38 -18.46 -7.86 -24.98
N GLU A 39 -17.41 -7.71 -25.79
CA GLU A 39 -16.26 -8.60 -25.84
C GLU A 39 -15.42 -8.50 -24.56
N GLU A 40 -15.11 -7.29 -24.10
CA GLU A 40 -14.38 -7.05 -22.86
C GLU A 40 -15.15 -7.58 -21.64
N LEU A 41 -16.46 -7.32 -21.56
CA LEU A 41 -17.30 -7.84 -20.48
C LEU A 41 -17.35 -9.39 -20.49
N SER A 42 -17.41 -10.01 -21.67
CA SER A 42 -17.35 -11.47 -21.79
C SER A 42 -16.01 -12.04 -21.31
N ALA A 43 -14.90 -11.38 -21.66
CA ALA A 43 -13.57 -11.77 -21.20
C ALA A 43 -13.43 -11.60 -19.68
N LEU A 44 -13.93 -10.48 -19.12
CA LEU A 44 -13.96 -10.23 -17.69
C LEU A 44 -14.72 -11.34 -16.94
N LYS A 45 -15.98 -11.58 -17.34
CA LYS A 45 -16.85 -12.59 -16.70
C LYS A 45 -16.28 -14.02 -16.72
N LYS A 46 -15.48 -14.33 -17.75
CA LYS A 46 -14.79 -15.60 -17.86
C LYS A 46 -13.58 -15.70 -16.90
N SER A 47 -12.90 -14.61 -16.68
CA SER A 47 -11.62 -14.56 -15.96
C SER A 47 -11.81 -14.25 -14.48
N ILE A 48 -12.63 -13.26 -14.17
CA ILE A 48 -12.98 -12.86 -12.82
C ILE A 48 -14.37 -12.24 -12.80
N TRP A 49 -15.19 -12.60 -11.85
CA TRP A 49 -16.51 -12.04 -11.71
C TRP A 49 -17.00 -12.09 -10.27
N TYR A 50 -17.60 -11.00 -9.85
CA TYR A 50 -18.34 -10.89 -8.60
C TYR A 50 -19.85 -11.08 -8.87
N ASP A 51 -20.46 -12.05 -8.21
CA ASP A 51 -21.90 -12.28 -8.24
C ASP A 51 -22.55 -11.55 -7.06
N SER A 52 -23.17 -10.41 -7.34
CA SER A 52 -23.86 -9.60 -6.33
C SER A 52 -25.03 -10.33 -5.64
N THR A 53 -25.59 -11.39 -6.26
CA THR A 53 -26.68 -12.16 -5.69
C THR A 53 -26.20 -13.10 -4.60
N THR A 54 -25.04 -13.73 -4.82
CA THR A 54 -24.44 -14.70 -3.89
C THR A 54 -23.34 -14.10 -3.02
N GLY A 55 -22.82 -12.94 -3.38
CA GLY A 55 -21.65 -12.33 -2.75
C GLY A 55 -20.35 -13.10 -3.00
N GLN A 56 -20.30 -13.91 -4.04
CA GLN A 56 -19.15 -14.76 -4.35
C GLN A 56 -18.32 -14.19 -5.50
N MET A 57 -17.01 -14.32 -5.39
CA MET A 57 -16.08 -14.02 -6.47
C MET A 57 -15.57 -15.30 -7.12
N THR A 58 -15.53 -15.33 -8.43
CA THR A 58 -14.94 -16.41 -9.22
C THR A 58 -13.71 -15.90 -9.94
N VAL A 59 -12.57 -16.59 -9.80
CA VAL A 59 -11.31 -16.28 -10.50
C VAL A 59 -10.88 -17.50 -11.29
N ASN A 60 -10.64 -17.36 -12.59
CA ASN A 60 -10.27 -18.43 -13.53
C ASN A 60 -11.20 -19.66 -13.43
N GLY A 61 -12.51 -19.42 -13.26
CA GLY A 61 -13.51 -20.47 -13.14
C GLY A 61 -13.56 -21.18 -11.77
N THR A 62 -12.77 -20.75 -10.80
CA THR A 62 -12.78 -21.29 -9.43
C THR A 62 -13.38 -20.29 -8.48
N MET A 63 -14.29 -20.72 -7.60
CA MET A 63 -14.80 -19.86 -6.54
C MET A 63 -13.69 -19.45 -5.59
N SER A 64 -13.59 -18.16 -5.34
CA SER A 64 -12.70 -17.56 -4.36
C SER A 64 -13.52 -16.93 -3.24
N ALA A 65 -13.06 -17.08 -2.02
CA ALA A 65 -13.68 -16.42 -0.86
C ALA A 65 -13.35 -14.90 -0.76
N GLY A 66 -12.68 -14.34 -1.76
CA GLY A 66 -12.06 -13.02 -1.65
C GLY A 66 -10.77 -13.04 -0.81
N ILE A 67 -10.03 -11.94 -0.81
CA ILE A 67 -8.78 -11.84 -0.03
C ILE A 67 -9.07 -11.95 1.47
N SER A 68 -10.16 -11.35 1.92
CA SER A 68 -10.60 -11.37 3.32
C SER A 68 -11.25 -12.69 3.76
N GLY A 69 -11.46 -13.65 2.84
CA GLY A 69 -12.18 -14.89 3.14
C GLY A 69 -13.67 -14.70 3.40
N LEU A 70 -14.19 -13.49 3.26
CA LEU A 70 -15.60 -13.13 3.38
C LEU A 70 -16.17 -12.76 2.01
N PRO A 71 -17.46 -13.07 1.77
CA PRO A 71 -18.11 -12.58 0.57
C PRO A 71 -18.02 -11.04 0.55
N VAL A 72 -17.55 -10.48 -0.56
CA VAL A 72 -17.59 -9.04 -0.79
C VAL A 72 -19.07 -8.67 -0.98
N THR A 73 -19.78 -8.50 0.10
CA THR A 73 -21.13 -7.94 0.05
C THR A 73 -21.01 -6.44 -0.13
N ALA A 74 -21.93 -5.82 -0.88
CA ALA A 74 -21.97 -4.37 -1.05
C ALA A 74 -21.85 -3.68 0.31
N GLY A 75 -20.71 -3.10 0.59
CA GLY A 75 -20.44 -2.43 1.85
C GLY A 75 -20.06 -3.30 3.04
N ALA A 76 -19.89 -4.61 2.92
CA ALA A 76 -19.41 -5.45 4.02
C ALA A 76 -17.92 -5.73 3.86
N ILE A 77 -17.12 -4.78 4.20
CA ILE A 77 -15.71 -4.97 4.47
C ILE A 77 -15.60 -5.80 5.76
N ASN A 78 -14.67 -6.74 5.79
CA ASN A 78 -14.40 -7.48 7.02
C ASN A 78 -14.16 -6.49 8.17
N PRO A 79 -15.00 -6.49 9.22
CA PRO A 79 -14.83 -5.54 10.32
C PRO A 79 -13.50 -5.65 11.05
N GLY A 80 -12.71 -6.68 10.72
CA GLY A 80 -11.37 -6.91 11.24
C GLY A 80 -10.24 -6.39 10.36
N SER A 81 -10.51 -5.96 9.13
CA SER A 81 -9.48 -5.63 8.15
C SER A 81 -9.42 -4.15 7.75
N VAL A 82 -10.32 -3.31 8.25
CA VAL A 82 -10.40 -1.91 7.81
C VAL A 82 -10.42 -0.96 8.99
N ALA A 83 -9.53 0.03 8.97
CA ALA A 83 -9.47 1.10 9.94
C ALA A 83 -9.99 2.41 9.33
N GLY A 84 -11.03 3.00 9.90
CA GLY A 84 -11.52 4.32 9.51
C GLY A 84 -10.91 5.44 10.34
N PRO A 85 -11.33 6.69 10.10
CA PRO A 85 -10.84 7.85 10.81
C PRO A 85 -10.86 7.69 12.32
N GLY A 86 -9.70 7.78 12.95
CA GLY A 86 -9.52 7.56 14.39
C GLY A 86 -9.69 6.10 14.83
N MET A 87 -9.76 5.15 13.90
CA MET A 87 -9.69 3.72 14.16
C MET A 87 -8.32 3.21 13.82
N LYS A 88 -7.60 2.79 14.85
CA LYS A 88 -6.43 1.94 14.72
C LYS A 88 -6.73 0.60 15.37
N HIS A 89 -5.90 -0.35 15.03
CA HIS A 89 -5.85 -1.68 15.64
C HIS A 89 -6.14 -1.70 17.17
N PRO A 90 -5.69 -0.75 18.01
CA PRO A 90 -6.06 -0.68 19.41
C PRO A 90 -7.55 -0.48 19.68
N ILE A 91 -8.23 0.34 18.90
CA ILE A 91 -9.67 0.60 19.08
C ILE A 91 -10.48 -0.64 18.75
N GLN A 92 -10.19 -1.26 17.62
CA GLN A 92 -10.80 -2.51 17.24
C GLN A 92 -10.53 -3.62 18.27
N ARG A 93 -9.29 -3.70 18.74
CA ARG A 93 -8.91 -4.63 19.82
C ARG A 93 -9.70 -4.39 21.09
N ALA A 94 -9.92 -3.12 21.47
CA ALA A 94 -10.74 -2.76 22.62
C ALA A 94 -12.21 -3.20 22.44
N ILE A 95 -12.77 -3.02 21.25
CA ILE A 95 -14.12 -3.48 20.89
C ILE A 95 -14.20 -5.01 20.99
N ASN A 96 -13.25 -5.72 20.39
CA ASN A 96 -13.22 -7.19 20.40
C ASN A 96 -13.07 -7.74 21.81
N VAL A 97 -12.21 -7.18 22.65
CA VAL A 97 -12.03 -7.60 24.06
C VAL A 97 -13.30 -7.35 24.86
N ARG A 98 -13.97 -6.21 24.66
CA ARG A 98 -15.25 -5.92 25.32
C ARG A 98 -16.32 -6.93 24.92
N ASN A 99 -16.49 -7.15 23.62
CA ASN A 99 -17.50 -8.07 23.10
C ASN A 99 -17.25 -9.51 23.58
N LEU A 100 -15.99 -9.95 23.56
CA LEU A 100 -15.60 -11.27 24.09
C LEU A 100 -15.93 -11.41 25.58
N LYS A 101 -15.64 -10.40 26.39
CA LYS A 101 -15.99 -10.39 27.83
C LYS A 101 -17.51 -10.44 28.06
N ALA A 102 -18.28 -9.83 27.18
CA ALA A 102 -19.74 -9.86 27.21
C ALA A 102 -20.32 -11.18 26.65
N GLY A 103 -19.48 -12.08 26.11
CA GLY A 103 -19.94 -13.30 25.44
C GLY A 103 -20.67 -13.03 24.12
N THR A 104 -20.40 -11.89 23.49
CA THR A 104 -21.05 -11.46 22.23
C THR A 104 -20.05 -11.42 21.08
N ALA A 105 -20.54 -11.68 19.86
CA ALA A 105 -19.81 -11.39 18.63
C ALA A 105 -19.97 -9.89 18.26
N ILE A 106 -19.24 -9.44 17.23
CA ILE A 106 -19.48 -8.14 16.59
C ILE A 106 -20.94 -8.11 16.11
N THR A 107 -21.67 -7.07 16.51
CA THR A 107 -23.06 -6.89 16.09
C THR A 107 -23.13 -6.42 14.63
N LYS A 108 -24.31 -6.60 13.98
CA LYS A 108 -24.53 -6.07 12.63
C LYS A 108 -24.34 -4.55 12.57
N GLU A 109 -24.78 -3.83 13.61
CA GLU A 109 -24.59 -2.38 13.73
C GLU A 109 -23.09 -2.00 13.79
N GLN A 110 -22.32 -2.70 14.63
CA GLN A 110 -20.87 -2.50 14.70
C GLN A 110 -20.20 -2.79 13.37
N ALA A 111 -20.56 -3.90 12.72
CA ALA A 111 -20.03 -4.24 11.40
C ALA A 111 -20.34 -3.16 10.35
N THR A 112 -21.58 -2.66 10.31
CA THR A 112 -21.97 -1.61 9.36
C THR A 112 -21.26 -0.29 9.63
N TYR A 113 -21.01 0.06 10.87
CA TYR A 113 -20.26 1.27 11.21
C TYR A 113 -18.79 1.15 10.87
N LEU A 114 -18.21 -0.06 11.05
CA LEU A 114 -16.83 -0.39 10.68
C LEU A 114 -16.67 -0.62 9.18
N ASP A 115 -17.79 -0.69 8.45
CA ASP A 115 -17.82 -0.69 6.99
C ASP A 115 -17.64 0.75 6.48
N HIS A 116 -16.40 1.14 6.33
CA HIS A 116 -16.03 2.52 6.02
C HIS A 116 -16.48 2.92 4.63
N ARG A 117 -17.58 3.66 4.56
CA ARG A 117 -18.18 4.13 3.32
C ARG A 117 -17.20 4.90 2.45
N GLY A 118 -16.23 5.58 3.03
CA GLY A 118 -15.17 6.26 2.30
C GLY A 118 -14.29 5.32 1.46
N ALA A 119 -14.33 4.01 1.69
CA ALA A 119 -13.65 3.03 0.84
C ALA A 119 -14.28 2.89 -0.56
N TYR A 120 -15.56 3.23 -0.72
CA TYR A 120 -16.31 3.13 -2.00
C TYR A 120 -17.20 4.33 -2.31
N GLU A 121 -17.37 5.28 -1.39
CA GLU A 121 -18.13 6.51 -1.57
C GLU A 121 -17.21 7.74 -1.44
N PRO A 122 -16.94 8.50 -2.51
CA PRO A 122 -15.97 9.58 -2.48
C PRO A 122 -16.35 10.73 -1.53
N LYS A 123 -17.66 11.02 -1.38
CA LYS A 123 -18.14 12.05 -0.42
C LYS A 123 -17.87 11.66 1.04
N ALA A 124 -17.96 10.38 1.36
CA ALA A 124 -17.61 9.89 2.68
C ALA A 124 -16.07 9.93 2.88
N ARG A 125 -15.30 9.57 1.83
CA ARG A 125 -13.83 9.69 1.83
C ARG A 125 -13.36 11.10 2.18
N LEU A 126 -13.93 12.12 1.54
CA LEU A 126 -13.54 13.52 1.81
C LEU A 126 -13.77 13.91 3.28
N LYS A 127 -14.85 13.46 3.89
CA LYS A 127 -15.10 13.69 5.33
C LYS A 127 -14.09 12.96 6.21
N ASP A 128 -13.74 11.74 5.85
CA ASP A 128 -12.72 10.96 6.56
C ASP A 128 -11.36 11.63 6.45
N MET A 129 -10.97 12.08 5.24
CA MET A 129 -9.75 12.83 5.01
C MET A 129 -9.67 14.11 5.87
N ASP A 130 -10.80 14.85 6.00
CA ASP A 130 -10.85 16.06 6.81
C ASP A 130 -10.57 15.76 8.30
N ILE A 131 -11.06 14.63 8.82
CA ILE A 131 -10.80 14.17 10.19
C ILE A 131 -9.35 13.71 10.35
N GLN A 132 -8.83 12.97 9.36
CA GLN A 132 -7.48 12.41 9.37
C GLN A 132 -6.38 13.46 9.09
N GLY A 133 -6.76 14.66 8.65
CA GLY A 133 -5.81 15.70 8.26
C GLY A 133 -5.16 15.48 6.89
N ILE A 134 -5.78 14.64 6.04
CA ILE A 134 -5.30 14.30 4.69
C ILE A 134 -5.84 15.33 3.70
N ASP A 135 -4.95 16.07 3.05
CA ASP A 135 -5.36 17.09 2.09
C ASP A 135 -5.51 16.51 0.69
N GLN A 136 -4.60 15.63 0.30
CA GLN A 136 -4.59 14.93 -0.99
C GLN A 136 -4.31 13.45 -0.77
N VAL A 137 -4.92 12.59 -1.62
CA VAL A 137 -4.78 11.14 -1.52
C VAL A 137 -4.64 10.49 -2.89
N MET A 138 -3.77 9.48 -2.98
CA MET A 138 -3.71 8.53 -4.08
C MET A 138 -4.46 7.26 -3.66
N ILE A 139 -5.54 6.94 -4.36
CA ILE A 139 -6.30 5.71 -4.09
C ILE A 139 -5.74 4.52 -4.88
N ILE A 140 -5.68 3.38 -4.20
CA ILE A 140 -5.16 2.11 -4.70
C ILE A 140 -6.23 1.02 -4.51
N PRO A 141 -6.31 0.00 -5.40
CA PRO A 141 -7.25 -1.11 -5.25
C PRO A 141 -6.92 -2.01 -4.05
N THR A 142 -7.91 -2.74 -3.55
CA THR A 142 -7.75 -3.78 -2.52
C THR A 142 -8.08 -5.17 -3.04
N ASP A 143 -9.36 -5.44 -3.35
CA ASP A 143 -9.82 -6.79 -3.70
C ASP A 143 -9.41 -7.21 -5.13
N ILE A 144 -9.45 -6.27 -6.07
CA ILE A 144 -9.05 -6.56 -7.46
C ILE A 144 -7.54 -6.52 -7.69
N ASP A 145 -6.77 -6.22 -6.68
CA ASP A 145 -5.32 -6.40 -6.70
C ASP A 145 -4.89 -7.86 -6.92
N THR A 146 -5.86 -8.77 -6.85
CA THR A 146 -5.74 -10.16 -7.31
C THR A 146 -5.58 -10.34 -8.82
N TYR A 147 -5.65 -9.27 -9.61
CA TYR A 147 -5.54 -9.31 -11.09
C TYR A 147 -4.31 -10.08 -11.60
N PRO A 148 -3.16 -10.11 -10.93
CA PRO A 148 -2.01 -10.87 -11.41
C PRO A 148 -2.26 -12.39 -11.51
N TRP A 149 -3.27 -12.90 -10.82
CA TRP A 149 -3.68 -14.31 -10.88
C TRP A 149 -4.53 -14.64 -12.09
N ILE A 150 -5.02 -13.65 -12.84
CA ILE A 150 -5.77 -13.85 -14.06
C ILE A 150 -4.83 -14.37 -15.14
N GLN A 151 -5.17 -15.53 -15.72
CA GLN A 151 -4.35 -16.17 -16.76
C GLN A 151 -4.63 -15.60 -18.15
N ASP A 152 -5.82 -15.08 -18.37
CA ASP A 152 -6.30 -14.57 -19.66
C ASP A 152 -5.97 -13.08 -19.83
N GLY A 153 -5.16 -12.75 -20.81
CA GLY A 153 -4.76 -11.36 -21.08
C GLY A 153 -5.93 -10.41 -21.34
N PRO A 154 -6.87 -10.74 -22.22
CA PRO A 154 -8.09 -9.95 -22.43
C PRO A 154 -8.91 -9.75 -21.15
N GLY A 155 -9.03 -10.76 -20.29
CA GLY A 155 -9.74 -10.66 -19.02
C GLY A 155 -9.02 -9.74 -18.03
N ALA A 156 -7.70 -9.84 -17.91
CA ALA A 156 -6.89 -8.93 -17.11
C ALA A 156 -6.99 -7.48 -17.61
N ALA A 157 -6.93 -7.27 -18.92
CA ALA A 157 -7.07 -5.95 -19.52
C ALA A 157 -8.47 -5.35 -19.25
N ALA A 158 -9.52 -6.15 -19.34
CA ALA A 158 -10.89 -5.72 -19.06
C ALA A 158 -11.07 -5.35 -17.58
N LEU A 159 -10.48 -6.12 -16.65
CA LEU A 159 -10.51 -5.80 -15.23
C LEU A 159 -9.80 -4.48 -14.93
N CYS A 160 -8.59 -4.30 -15.44
CA CYS A 160 -7.83 -3.06 -15.24
C CYS A 160 -8.62 -1.84 -15.80
N LYS A 161 -9.20 -1.97 -16.98
CA LYS A 161 -10.03 -0.91 -17.58
C LYS A 161 -11.25 -0.59 -16.73
N MET A 162 -11.97 -1.61 -16.26
CA MET A 162 -13.15 -1.44 -15.38
C MET A 162 -12.78 -0.67 -14.11
N TYR A 163 -11.74 -1.12 -13.43
CA TYR A 163 -11.27 -0.44 -12.22
C TYR A 163 -10.84 0.99 -12.50
N ASN A 164 -10.03 1.21 -13.51
CA ASN A 164 -9.49 2.53 -13.83
C ASN A 164 -10.60 3.54 -14.18
N GLU A 165 -11.67 3.10 -14.87
CA GLU A 165 -12.84 3.94 -15.11
C GLU A 165 -13.55 4.29 -13.81
N TRP A 166 -13.86 3.30 -12.98
CA TRP A 166 -14.51 3.52 -11.70
C TRP A 166 -13.67 4.42 -10.77
N ALA A 167 -12.35 4.17 -10.69
CA ALA A 167 -11.45 4.97 -9.87
C ALA A 167 -11.34 6.42 -10.36
N TRP A 168 -11.31 6.62 -11.69
CA TRP A 168 -11.36 7.94 -12.26
C TRP A 168 -12.69 8.66 -11.94
N GLU A 169 -13.83 7.98 -12.08
CA GLU A 169 -15.15 8.52 -11.71
C GLU A 169 -15.19 8.89 -10.21
N TYR A 170 -14.64 8.04 -9.35
CA TYR A 170 -14.52 8.29 -7.92
C TYR A 170 -13.75 9.59 -7.62
N CYS A 171 -12.64 9.84 -8.34
CA CYS A 171 -11.83 11.05 -8.20
C CYS A 171 -12.55 12.32 -8.66
N GLN A 172 -13.58 12.24 -9.52
CA GLN A 172 -14.30 13.42 -10.01
C GLN A 172 -15.12 14.13 -8.93
N GLU A 173 -15.33 13.53 -7.75
CA GLU A 173 -15.97 14.23 -6.63
C GLU A 173 -15.12 15.42 -6.13
N ASP A 174 -13.79 15.27 -6.10
CA ASP A 174 -12.85 16.36 -5.85
C ASP A 174 -11.49 16.05 -6.52
N PRO A 175 -11.31 16.44 -7.78
CA PRO A 175 -10.10 16.13 -8.56
C PRO A 175 -8.86 16.91 -8.12
N GLU A 176 -8.98 17.89 -7.22
CA GLU A 176 -7.83 18.56 -6.58
C GLU A 176 -7.31 17.78 -5.36
N ARG A 177 -8.15 16.89 -4.79
CA ARG A 177 -7.83 16.16 -3.56
C ARG A 177 -7.68 14.66 -3.75
N ILE A 178 -8.43 14.03 -4.66
CA ILE A 178 -8.43 12.58 -4.84
C ILE A 178 -7.82 12.22 -6.20
N PHE A 179 -6.78 11.41 -6.18
CA PHE A 179 -6.07 10.88 -7.35
C PHE A 179 -6.14 9.37 -7.33
N PHE A 180 -5.98 8.71 -8.47
CA PHE A 180 -5.95 7.25 -8.54
C PHE A 180 -4.65 6.76 -9.14
N ALA A 181 -4.21 5.60 -8.65
CA ALA A 181 -3.20 4.81 -9.31
C ALA A 181 -3.89 3.80 -10.24
N ALA A 182 -3.51 3.81 -11.52
CA ALA A 182 -4.12 2.95 -12.52
C ALA A 182 -3.52 1.55 -12.50
N MET A 183 -4.34 0.51 -12.58
CA MET A 183 -3.90 -0.86 -12.79
C MET A 183 -3.51 -1.10 -14.25
N LEU A 184 -2.40 -1.81 -14.47
CA LEU A 184 -1.88 -2.10 -15.80
C LEU A 184 -1.63 -3.61 -15.96
N PRO A 185 -2.24 -4.28 -16.96
CA PRO A 185 -2.19 -5.73 -17.09
C PRO A 185 -0.87 -6.21 -17.69
N LEU A 186 -0.02 -6.88 -16.89
CA LEU A 186 1.22 -7.50 -17.38
C LEU A 186 0.97 -8.69 -18.32
N GLN A 187 -0.19 -9.32 -18.24
CA GLN A 187 -0.59 -10.45 -19.07
C GLN A 187 -0.67 -10.09 -20.56
N ASP A 188 -0.96 -8.83 -20.88
CA ASP A 188 -1.00 -8.30 -22.25
C ASP A 188 -0.24 -6.96 -22.32
N PRO A 189 1.06 -6.96 -22.65
CA PRO A 189 1.86 -5.74 -22.74
C PRO A 189 1.30 -4.68 -23.71
N ALA A 190 0.68 -5.10 -24.79
CA ALA A 190 0.10 -4.17 -25.76
C ALA A 190 -1.15 -3.47 -25.19
N SER A 191 -1.99 -4.20 -24.47
CA SER A 191 -3.12 -3.62 -23.74
C SER A 191 -2.66 -2.71 -22.62
N ALA A 192 -1.59 -3.08 -21.88
CA ALA A 192 -1.02 -2.23 -20.84
C ALA A 192 -0.57 -0.86 -21.40
N VAL A 193 0.08 -0.84 -22.55
CA VAL A 193 0.48 0.41 -23.23
C VAL A 193 -0.73 1.25 -23.62
N ARG A 194 -1.74 0.65 -24.26
CA ARG A 194 -2.96 1.39 -24.64
C ARG A 194 -3.70 1.96 -23.43
N GLU A 195 -3.83 1.15 -22.39
CA GLU A 195 -4.46 1.57 -21.15
C GLU A 195 -3.70 2.69 -20.47
N LEU A 196 -2.37 2.63 -20.44
CA LEU A 196 -1.53 3.70 -19.86
C LEU A 196 -1.78 5.05 -20.55
N TYR A 197 -1.77 5.11 -21.88
CA TYR A 197 -2.07 6.37 -22.58
C TYR A 197 -3.50 6.84 -22.26
N ARG A 198 -4.47 5.94 -22.25
CA ARG A 198 -5.87 6.27 -21.95
C ARG A 198 -6.03 6.89 -20.55
N VAL A 199 -5.39 6.31 -19.52
CA VAL A 199 -5.48 6.84 -18.15
C VAL A 199 -4.60 8.09 -17.94
N ALA A 200 -3.51 8.22 -18.66
CA ALA A 200 -2.70 9.44 -18.67
C ALA A 200 -3.50 10.64 -19.19
N ASP A 201 -4.28 10.47 -20.27
CA ASP A 201 -5.20 11.49 -20.79
C ASP A 201 -6.29 11.87 -19.77
N LYS A 202 -6.63 10.97 -18.84
CA LYS A 202 -7.54 11.22 -17.71
C LYS A 202 -6.85 11.84 -16.48
N GLY A 203 -5.57 12.13 -16.57
CA GLY A 203 -4.80 12.78 -15.50
C GLY A 203 -4.18 11.82 -14.48
N CYS A 204 -4.16 10.52 -14.75
CA CYS A 204 -3.45 9.53 -13.92
C CYS A 204 -1.96 9.90 -13.79
N ARG A 205 -1.41 9.74 -12.59
CA ARG A 205 0.00 10.06 -12.29
C ARG A 205 0.84 8.84 -11.93
N VAL A 206 0.22 7.73 -11.55
CA VAL A 206 0.88 6.50 -11.13
C VAL A 206 0.24 5.31 -11.84
N GLY A 207 1.03 4.50 -12.52
CA GLY A 207 0.60 3.22 -13.08
C GLY A 207 1.11 2.08 -12.23
N LEU A 208 0.20 1.31 -11.61
CA LEU A 208 0.55 0.18 -10.76
C LEU A 208 0.94 -1.03 -11.60
N VAL A 209 2.10 -1.55 -11.31
CA VAL A 209 2.62 -2.78 -11.92
C VAL A 209 3.21 -3.65 -10.81
N ARG A 210 2.76 -4.88 -10.71
CA ARG A 210 3.35 -5.81 -9.76
C ARG A 210 4.77 -6.23 -10.14
N PRO A 211 5.58 -6.66 -9.16
CA PRO A 211 6.91 -7.22 -9.41
C PRO A 211 6.91 -8.42 -10.35
N ILE A 212 5.82 -9.20 -10.32
CA ILE A 212 5.63 -10.42 -11.11
C ILE A 212 4.15 -10.77 -11.17
N ASP A 213 3.68 -11.32 -12.29
CA ASP A 213 2.34 -11.91 -12.38
C ASP A 213 2.36 -13.42 -12.06
N ALA A 214 1.16 -14.02 -11.93
CA ALA A 214 1.00 -15.43 -11.63
C ALA A 214 1.56 -16.39 -12.70
N MET A 215 1.80 -15.90 -13.91
CA MET A 215 2.32 -16.68 -15.04
C MET A 215 3.83 -16.52 -15.22
N GLY A 216 4.52 -15.90 -14.27
CA GLY A 216 5.97 -15.69 -14.33
C GLY A 216 6.39 -14.58 -15.28
N ASN A 217 5.53 -13.62 -15.55
CA ASN A 217 5.88 -12.44 -16.34
C ASN A 217 6.58 -11.41 -15.45
N TYR A 218 7.83 -11.17 -15.71
CA TYR A 218 8.64 -10.17 -14.99
C TYR A 218 8.61 -8.84 -15.74
N PRO A 219 8.30 -7.71 -15.08
CA PRO A 219 8.20 -6.40 -15.72
C PRO A 219 9.48 -5.97 -16.47
N LEU A 220 10.63 -6.46 -16.07
CA LEU A 220 11.92 -6.11 -16.68
C LEU A 220 12.25 -6.89 -17.97
N GLN A 221 11.40 -7.83 -18.38
CA GLN A 221 11.56 -8.51 -19.66
C GLN A 221 11.38 -7.53 -20.82
N PRO A 222 12.16 -7.69 -21.93
CA PRO A 222 12.12 -6.75 -23.08
C PRO A 222 10.75 -6.55 -23.70
N LYS A 223 9.81 -7.49 -23.56
CA LYS A 223 8.44 -7.37 -24.05
C LYS A 223 7.67 -6.20 -23.42
N TYR A 224 8.12 -5.68 -22.26
CA TYR A 224 7.56 -4.54 -21.56
C TYR A 224 8.22 -3.20 -21.88
N ASP A 225 9.27 -3.17 -22.72
CA ASP A 225 9.97 -1.92 -23.06
C ASP A 225 9.04 -0.86 -23.67
N GLY A 226 7.97 -1.28 -24.33
CA GLY A 226 6.91 -0.39 -24.82
C GLY A 226 6.16 0.31 -23.70
N LEU A 227 5.92 -0.37 -22.59
CA LEU A 227 5.24 0.18 -21.40
C LEU A 227 6.13 1.21 -20.69
N TRP A 228 7.41 0.89 -20.49
CA TRP A 228 8.36 1.82 -19.85
C TRP A 228 8.58 3.08 -20.68
N ARG A 229 8.61 2.93 -22.01
CA ARG A 229 8.66 4.08 -22.93
C ARG A 229 7.41 4.95 -22.81
N ALA A 230 6.23 4.36 -22.80
CA ALA A 230 4.97 5.08 -22.63
C ALA A 230 4.89 5.81 -21.29
N MET A 231 5.35 5.20 -20.18
CA MET A 231 5.45 5.87 -18.87
C MET A 231 6.39 7.07 -18.93
N GLN A 232 7.56 6.92 -19.54
CA GLN A 232 8.52 8.01 -19.74
C GLN A 232 7.91 9.16 -20.57
N GLU A 233 7.19 8.86 -21.64
CA GLU A 233 6.57 9.84 -22.54
C GLU A 233 5.42 10.59 -21.89
N THR A 234 4.62 9.91 -21.08
CA THR A 234 3.45 10.48 -20.40
C THR A 234 3.81 11.14 -19.05
N GLY A 235 4.96 10.82 -18.49
CA GLY A 235 5.34 11.22 -17.14
C GLY A 235 4.59 10.47 -16.04
N VAL A 236 3.88 9.39 -16.38
CA VAL A 236 3.25 8.51 -15.39
C VAL A 236 4.33 7.72 -14.66
N VAL A 237 4.35 7.78 -13.35
CA VAL A 237 5.32 7.11 -12.50
C VAL A 237 5.05 5.61 -12.45
N TYR A 238 6.10 4.81 -12.55
CA TYR A 238 6.01 3.37 -12.34
C TYR A 238 5.76 3.08 -10.85
N GLY A 239 4.54 2.71 -10.51
CA GLY A 239 4.18 2.30 -9.15
C GLY A 239 4.37 0.81 -8.96
N MET A 240 5.31 0.41 -8.11
CA MET A 240 5.46 -0.97 -7.69
C MET A 240 4.75 -1.16 -6.35
N HIS A 241 3.71 -1.98 -6.35
CA HIS A 241 2.99 -2.38 -5.16
C HIS A 241 3.15 -3.89 -4.98
N PRO A 242 3.77 -4.37 -3.90
CA PRO A 242 3.85 -5.79 -3.61
C PRO A 242 2.47 -6.32 -3.24
N PHE A 243 2.21 -7.55 -3.62
CA PHE A 243 1.01 -8.25 -3.19
C PHE A 243 1.33 -9.73 -3.00
N PRO A 244 1.49 -10.20 -1.78
CA PRO A 244 1.83 -11.58 -1.53
C PRO A 244 0.71 -12.51 -1.99
N ALA A 245 1.13 -13.56 -2.67
CA ALA A 245 0.25 -14.59 -3.16
C ALA A 245 -0.43 -15.36 -2.01
N PHE A 246 -1.71 -15.12 -1.79
CA PHE A 246 -2.49 -15.93 -0.86
C PHE A 246 -2.90 -17.25 -1.51
N GLY A 247 -2.62 -18.37 -0.83
CA GLY A 247 -2.74 -19.72 -1.37
C GLY A 247 -4.12 -20.13 -1.90
N SER A 248 -5.20 -19.44 -1.50
CA SER A 248 -6.57 -19.71 -1.96
C SER A 248 -6.88 -19.25 -3.38
N LEU A 249 -6.04 -18.37 -3.95
CA LEU A 249 -6.24 -17.76 -5.26
C LEU A 249 -5.35 -18.36 -6.35
N LYS A 250 -4.54 -19.37 -6.04
CA LYS A 250 -3.59 -19.96 -6.99
C LYS A 250 -4.32 -20.56 -8.19
N PRO A 251 -4.01 -20.13 -9.43
CA PRO A 251 -4.55 -20.77 -10.61
C PRO A 251 -4.02 -22.19 -10.76
N ALA A 252 -4.80 -23.06 -11.42
CA ALA A 252 -4.34 -24.40 -11.75
C ALA A 252 -3.06 -24.32 -12.61
N GLY A 253 -2.02 -25.06 -12.22
CA GLY A 253 -0.71 -25.04 -12.90
C GLY A 253 0.25 -23.96 -12.42
N TYR A 254 -0.13 -23.12 -11.48
CA TYR A 254 0.80 -22.21 -10.83
C TYR A 254 1.84 -22.99 -10.01
N THR A 255 3.11 -22.75 -10.26
CA THR A 255 4.20 -23.33 -9.50
C THR A 255 4.73 -22.29 -8.50
N GLU A 256 4.97 -22.70 -7.27
CA GLU A 256 5.47 -21.88 -6.18
C GLU A 256 6.84 -21.21 -6.47
N GLN A 257 7.39 -21.40 -7.67
CA GLN A 257 8.68 -20.87 -8.08
C GLN A 257 8.62 -19.43 -8.62
N HIS A 258 7.43 -18.86 -8.76
CA HIS A 258 7.26 -17.59 -9.45
C HIS A 258 7.25 -16.37 -8.51
N SER A 259 7.11 -16.56 -7.20
CA SER A 259 7.10 -15.45 -6.23
C SER A 259 8.11 -15.69 -5.10
N PRO A 260 8.97 -14.72 -4.79
CA PRO A 260 9.84 -14.77 -3.61
C PRO A 260 9.05 -14.98 -2.31
N SER A 261 7.90 -14.33 -2.19
CA SER A 261 7.02 -14.42 -1.02
C SER A 261 6.52 -15.84 -0.78
N GLU A 262 6.25 -16.62 -1.80
CA GLU A 262 5.76 -18.00 -1.62
C GLU A 262 6.80 -18.92 -1.00
N LEU A 263 8.04 -18.83 -1.46
CA LEU A 263 9.14 -19.62 -0.89
C LEU A 263 9.37 -19.23 0.59
N ILE A 264 9.33 -17.95 0.88
CA ILE A 264 9.46 -17.43 2.24
C ILE A 264 8.31 -17.92 3.11
N ASN A 265 7.07 -17.79 2.64
CA ASN A 265 5.88 -18.27 3.35
C ASN A 265 5.94 -19.76 3.66
N LYS A 266 6.34 -20.58 2.68
CA LYS A 266 6.47 -22.03 2.87
C LYS A 266 7.53 -22.37 3.93
N THR A 267 8.65 -21.65 3.91
CA THR A 267 9.73 -21.87 4.87
C THR A 267 9.31 -21.45 6.29
N LEU A 268 8.74 -20.27 6.42
CA LEU A 268 8.40 -19.69 7.72
C LEU A 268 7.13 -20.28 8.32
N SER A 269 6.13 -20.64 7.53
CA SER A 269 4.90 -21.28 8.02
C SER A 269 5.17 -22.66 8.61
N SER A 270 6.27 -23.33 8.23
CA SER A 270 6.72 -24.58 8.89
C SER A 270 7.07 -24.38 10.36
N SER A 271 7.29 -23.14 10.80
CA SER A 271 7.56 -22.76 12.20
C SER A 271 6.28 -22.48 13.00
N GLY A 272 5.09 -22.65 12.43
CA GLY A 272 3.80 -22.41 13.09
C GLY A 272 3.44 -20.94 13.27
N ILE A 273 4.15 -20.03 12.59
CA ILE A 273 3.85 -18.58 12.62
C ILE A 273 2.65 -18.32 11.69
N PRO A 274 1.61 -17.56 12.13
CA PRO A 274 0.48 -17.22 11.27
C PRO A 274 0.92 -16.50 10.01
N HIS A 275 0.33 -16.87 8.88
CA HIS A 275 0.69 -16.38 7.53
C HIS A 275 0.64 -14.84 7.43
N VAL A 276 -0.37 -14.22 8.01
CA VAL A 276 -0.56 -12.76 8.01
C VAL A 276 0.64 -12.01 8.59
N PHE A 277 1.24 -12.52 9.68
CA PHE A 277 2.45 -11.92 10.25
C PHE A 277 3.65 -12.00 9.32
N LEU A 278 3.77 -13.09 8.59
CA LEU A 278 4.90 -13.30 7.68
C LEU A 278 4.82 -12.37 6.48
N THR A 279 3.60 -12.08 6.04
CA THR A 279 3.35 -11.13 4.96
C THR A 279 3.90 -9.75 5.31
N ASN A 280 3.46 -9.19 6.42
CA ASN A 280 3.84 -7.84 6.82
C ASN A 280 5.32 -7.75 7.26
N VAL A 281 5.86 -8.81 7.87
CA VAL A 281 7.26 -8.79 8.35
C VAL A 281 8.29 -8.95 7.25
N GLN A 282 8.01 -9.74 6.19
CA GLN A 282 9.06 -10.13 5.25
C GLN A 282 8.64 -10.13 3.78
N ASN A 283 7.40 -10.46 3.44
CA ASN A 283 7.05 -10.72 2.05
C ASN A 283 7.05 -9.46 1.19
N PHE A 284 6.43 -8.39 1.67
CA PHE A 284 6.38 -7.12 0.97
C PHE A 284 7.79 -6.57 0.69
N GLN A 285 8.63 -6.55 1.72
CA GLN A 285 10.03 -6.11 1.61
C GLN A 285 10.84 -7.00 0.66
N SER A 286 10.57 -8.31 0.65
CA SER A 286 11.27 -9.24 -0.24
C SER A 286 10.89 -9.03 -1.70
N GLU A 287 9.61 -8.85 -2.01
CA GLU A 287 9.17 -8.55 -3.38
C GLU A 287 9.74 -7.20 -3.86
N ALA A 288 9.66 -6.17 -3.01
CA ALA A 288 10.21 -4.86 -3.31
C ALA A 288 11.73 -4.89 -3.52
N SER A 289 12.45 -5.60 -2.66
CA SER A 289 13.91 -5.73 -2.77
C SER A 289 14.33 -6.42 -4.06
N VAL A 290 13.71 -7.55 -4.39
CA VAL A 290 14.02 -8.30 -5.62
C VAL A 290 13.72 -7.46 -6.86
N TRP A 291 12.58 -6.77 -6.86
CA TRP A 291 12.23 -5.85 -7.95
C TRP A 291 13.27 -4.72 -8.08
N LEU A 292 13.60 -4.03 -6.98
CA LEU A 292 14.50 -2.88 -6.99
C LEU A 292 15.91 -3.26 -7.43
N ILE A 293 16.47 -4.33 -6.86
CA ILE A 293 17.79 -4.86 -7.27
C ILE A 293 17.80 -5.12 -8.78
N SER A 294 16.75 -5.79 -9.27
CA SER A 294 16.63 -6.09 -10.69
C SER A 294 16.51 -4.83 -11.55
N ALA A 295 15.69 -3.86 -11.13
CA ALA A 295 15.49 -2.61 -11.87
C ALA A 295 16.77 -1.78 -11.95
N LEU A 296 17.51 -1.63 -10.84
CA LEU A 296 18.75 -0.87 -10.79
C LEU A 296 19.88 -1.55 -11.59
N LEU A 297 20.08 -2.86 -11.40
CA LEU A 297 21.24 -3.55 -11.98
C LEU A 297 21.02 -4.03 -13.43
N SER A 298 19.76 -4.08 -13.92
CA SER A 298 19.47 -4.45 -15.32
C SER A 298 19.68 -3.31 -16.33
N GLY A 299 19.95 -2.08 -15.86
CA GLY A 299 20.01 -0.89 -16.69
C GLY A 299 18.65 -0.41 -17.18
N LEU A 300 17.55 -0.66 -16.44
CA LEU A 300 16.22 -0.16 -16.79
C LEU A 300 16.23 1.37 -16.92
N PHE A 301 16.76 2.07 -15.93
CA PHE A 301 16.82 3.53 -15.91
C PHE A 301 17.82 4.11 -16.91
N GLU A 302 18.80 3.32 -17.36
CA GLU A 302 19.70 3.69 -18.46
C GLU A 302 18.99 3.66 -19.81
N ARG A 303 18.12 2.67 -20.01
CA ARG A 303 17.31 2.54 -21.24
C ARG A 303 16.16 3.53 -21.30
N PHE A 304 15.62 3.91 -20.13
CA PHE A 304 14.51 4.84 -19.99
C PHE A 304 14.86 5.96 -19.00
N PRO A 305 15.71 6.93 -19.42
CA PRO A 305 16.34 7.91 -18.51
C PRO A 305 15.38 8.94 -17.91
N ALA A 306 14.14 9.05 -18.36
CA ALA A 306 13.10 9.88 -17.74
C ALA A 306 12.04 9.07 -16.99
N LEU A 307 12.18 7.75 -16.89
CA LEU A 307 11.32 6.91 -16.10
C LEU A 307 11.56 7.17 -14.62
N ASN A 308 10.49 7.41 -13.86
CA ASN A 308 10.51 7.50 -12.41
C ASN A 308 9.73 6.34 -11.81
N ALA A 309 10.06 5.95 -10.58
CA ALA A 309 9.39 4.86 -9.89
C ALA A 309 9.01 5.20 -8.44
N ALA A 310 7.96 4.56 -7.95
CA ALA A 310 7.52 4.64 -6.56
C ALA A 310 7.31 3.21 -6.03
N ILE A 311 7.72 2.96 -4.80
CA ILE A 311 7.52 1.69 -4.11
C ILE A 311 6.48 1.93 -3.01
N PHE A 312 5.42 1.12 -3.02
CA PHE A 312 4.33 1.19 -2.06
C PHE A 312 4.36 -0.01 -1.10
N GLU A 313 3.70 0.09 0.02
CA GLU A 313 3.41 -0.97 1.01
C GLU A 313 4.59 -1.95 1.29
N ALA A 314 5.81 -1.45 1.34
CA ALA A 314 6.98 -2.30 1.59
C ALA A 314 7.78 -1.89 2.81
N SER A 315 7.29 -0.99 3.64
CA SER A 315 8.07 -0.29 4.67
C SER A 315 9.33 0.37 4.07
N SER A 316 10.11 1.07 4.87
CA SER A 316 11.32 1.74 4.40
C SER A 316 12.62 1.12 4.94
N THR A 317 12.53 0.24 5.94
CA THR A 317 13.66 -0.29 6.71
C THR A 317 14.72 -1.03 5.86
N TRP A 318 14.29 -1.77 4.85
CA TRP A 318 15.14 -2.61 4.00
C TRP A 318 15.97 -1.84 2.97
N LEU A 319 15.55 -0.61 2.64
CA LEU A 319 16.08 0.15 1.51
C LEU A 319 17.57 0.46 1.63
N SER A 320 18.04 0.95 2.79
CA SER A 320 19.45 1.30 2.98
C SER A 320 20.36 0.09 2.76
N PHE A 321 19.97 -1.08 3.30
CA PHE A 321 20.71 -2.32 3.10
C PHE A 321 20.81 -2.68 1.61
N VAL A 322 19.69 -2.62 0.88
CA VAL A 322 19.67 -3.00 -0.55
C VAL A 322 20.51 -2.06 -1.38
N LEU A 323 20.44 -0.74 -1.15
CA LEU A 323 21.22 0.24 -1.90
C LEU A 323 22.73 0.08 -1.65
N ASP A 324 23.13 -0.10 -0.39
CA ASP A 324 24.54 -0.31 -0.03
C ASP A 324 25.12 -1.58 -0.69
N GLU A 325 24.36 -2.68 -0.68
CA GLU A 325 24.83 -3.93 -1.30
C GLU A 325 24.84 -3.82 -2.84
N CYS A 326 23.87 -3.14 -3.45
CA CYS A 326 23.88 -2.88 -4.90
C CYS A 326 25.12 -2.11 -5.30
N ASP A 327 25.46 -1.02 -4.62
CA ASP A 327 26.63 -0.20 -4.90
C ASP A 327 27.94 -0.97 -4.73
N LYS A 328 28.06 -1.69 -3.62
CA LYS A 328 29.25 -2.48 -3.28
C LYS A 328 29.54 -3.53 -4.35
N PHE A 329 28.54 -4.33 -4.69
CA PHE A 329 28.72 -5.42 -5.64
C PHE A 329 28.75 -4.93 -7.09
N TYR A 330 28.08 -3.84 -7.45
CA TYR A 330 28.25 -3.22 -8.75
C TYR A 330 29.70 -2.74 -8.94
N LYS A 331 30.29 -2.05 -7.96
CA LYS A 331 31.72 -1.64 -8.02
C LYS A 331 32.65 -2.82 -8.23
N LEU A 332 32.36 -3.97 -7.63
CA LEU A 332 33.16 -5.18 -7.74
C LEU A 332 33.02 -5.85 -9.10
N TYR A 333 31.79 -5.96 -9.62
CA TYR A 333 31.48 -6.76 -10.81
C TYR A 333 31.18 -5.96 -12.07
N ARG A 334 31.28 -4.62 -12.07
CA ARG A 334 30.89 -3.74 -13.20
C ARG A 334 31.62 -4.05 -14.52
N ASN A 335 32.76 -4.73 -14.46
CA ASN A 335 33.54 -5.12 -15.65
C ASN A 335 33.17 -6.51 -16.17
N GLU A 336 32.28 -7.21 -15.49
CA GLU A 336 31.77 -8.49 -15.96
C GLU A 336 30.88 -8.31 -17.18
N ARG A 337 31.05 -9.20 -18.18
CA ARG A 337 30.37 -9.11 -19.49
C ARG A 337 28.83 -9.12 -19.37
N SER A 338 28.30 -9.71 -18.31
CA SER A 338 26.86 -9.83 -18.05
C SER A 338 26.25 -8.61 -17.33
N MET A 339 27.10 -7.71 -16.83
CA MET A 339 26.63 -6.52 -16.11
C MET A 339 26.23 -5.41 -17.08
N ALA A 340 25.07 -4.78 -16.82
CA ALA A 340 24.69 -3.59 -17.56
C ALA A 340 25.65 -2.42 -17.25
N PRO A 341 26.10 -1.66 -18.27
CA PRO A 341 26.94 -0.49 -18.05
C PRO A 341 26.09 0.67 -17.49
N LEU A 342 26.13 0.88 -16.18
CA LEU A 342 25.43 1.99 -15.52
C LEU A 342 26.30 3.25 -15.58
N LYS A 343 25.67 4.41 -15.78
CA LYS A 343 26.33 5.74 -15.82
C LYS A 343 26.69 6.24 -14.43
N GLN A 344 25.94 5.82 -13.43
CA GLN A 344 26.10 6.19 -12.02
C GLN A 344 25.86 4.98 -11.11
N LEU A 345 26.10 5.13 -9.82
CA LEU A 345 25.85 4.06 -8.87
C LEU A 345 24.35 3.75 -8.74
N PRO A 346 23.98 2.49 -8.45
CA PRO A 346 22.59 2.11 -8.20
C PRO A 346 21.88 3.02 -7.20
N SER A 347 22.54 3.36 -6.07
CA SER A 347 21.95 4.27 -5.07
C SER A 347 21.73 5.68 -5.62
N GLU A 348 22.66 6.22 -6.41
CA GLU A 348 22.51 7.56 -7.03
C GLU A 348 21.31 7.57 -7.99
N THR A 349 21.11 6.49 -8.76
CA THR A 349 19.93 6.31 -9.62
C THR A 349 18.66 6.28 -8.80
N PHE A 350 18.65 5.56 -7.67
CA PHE A 350 17.49 5.51 -6.79
C PHE A 350 17.12 6.90 -6.25
N PHE A 351 18.09 7.63 -5.69
CA PHE A 351 17.86 8.96 -5.13
C PHE A 351 17.39 9.98 -6.17
N GLU A 352 17.79 9.80 -7.42
CA GLU A 352 17.38 10.68 -8.53
C GLU A 352 15.98 10.35 -9.06
N ARG A 353 15.60 9.05 -9.11
CA ARG A 353 14.46 8.55 -9.88
C ARG A 353 13.35 7.91 -9.08
N CYS A 354 13.62 7.54 -7.83
CA CYS A 354 12.70 6.72 -7.06
C CYS A 354 12.28 7.36 -5.76
N VAL A 355 11.08 6.99 -5.31
CA VAL A 355 10.58 7.26 -3.96
C VAL A 355 10.08 5.95 -3.34
N THR A 356 9.99 5.90 -2.01
CA THR A 356 9.45 4.73 -1.30
C THR A 356 8.44 5.15 -0.25
N GLY A 357 7.36 4.38 -0.13
CA GLY A 357 6.35 4.53 0.90
C GLY A 357 6.89 4.26 2.30
N PHE A 358 6.31 4.89 3.28
CA PHE A 358 6.51 4.61 4.70
C PHE A 358 5.25 4.91 5.49
N GLU A 359 5.02 4.18 6.57
CA GLU A 359 3.95 4.43 7.51
C GLU A 359 4.42 5.32 8.68
N GLY A 360 3.50 6.08 9.26
CA GLY A 360 3.81 7.13 10.24
C GLY A 360 4.50 6.66 11.52
N ASP A 361 4.45 5.38 11.85
CA ASP A 361 5.06 4.79 13.04
C ASP A 361 6.39 4.05 12.76
N GLU A 362 6.86 4.04 11.52
CA GLU A 362 8.14 3.44 11.18
C GLU A 362 9.34 4.17 11.80
N ALA A 363 10.33 3.39 12.21
CA ALA A 363 11.54 3.93 12.84
C ALA A 363 12.58 4.57 11.90
N PRO A 364 12.76 4.11 10.63
CA PRO A 364 13.81 4.62 9.76
C PRO A 364 13.77 6.14 9.52
N PRO A 365 12.60 6.79 9.29
CA PRO A 365 12.55 8.24 9.12
C PRO A 365 13.15 9.03 10.29
N SER A 366 12.98 8.47 11.50
CA SER A 366 13.51 9.09 12.74
C SER A 366 14.97 8.76 13.00
N ARG A 367 15.44 7.58 12.57
CA ARG A 367 16.82 7.10 12.83
C ARG A 367 17.82 7.62 11.80
N MET A 368 17.39 7.77 10.55
CA MET A 368 18.25 8.14 9.42
C MET A 368 17.60 9.25 8.58
N PRO A 369 17.18 10.38 9.19
CA PRO A 369 16.38 11.39 8.50
C PRO A 369 17.09 12.01 7.29
N ASP A 370 18.42 12.13 7.32
CA ASP A 370 19.19 12.66 6.20
C ASP A 370 19.20 11.74 4.98
N PHE A 371 19.28 10.42 5.22
CA PHE A 371 19.21 9.42 4.15
C PHE A 371 17.84 9.43 3.44
N TYR A 372 16.78 9.59 4.23
CA TYR A 372 15.41 9.49 3.72
C TYR A 372 14.79 10.81 3.29
N GLU A 373 15.47 11.95 3.47
CA GLU A 373 14.89 13.30 3.40
C GLU A 373 14.07 13.57 2.14
N ASP A 374 14.57 13.17 0.98
CA ASP A 374 13.97 13.49 -0.32
C ASP A 374 13.27 12.31 -1.01
N ILE A 375 13.24 11.12 -0.39
CA ILE A 375 12.73 9.91 -1.03
C ILE A 375 11.55 9.28 -0.33
N LEU A 376 11.24 9.65 0.93
CA LEU A 376 10.08 9.11 1.62
C LEU A 376 8.80 9.81 1.20
N VAL A 377 7.76 9.00 0.96
CA VAL A 377 6.39 9.43 0.70
C VAL A 377 5.48 8.73 1.70
N TRP A 378 4.68 9.49 2.43
CA TRP A 378 3.84 8.96 3.48
C TRP A 378 2.65 8.18 2.93
N ALA A 379 2.36 7.04 3.56
CA ALA A 379 1.24 6.18 3.34
C ALA A 379 0.39 6.07 4.61
N SER A 380 -0.93 6.21 4.48
CA SER A 380 -1.84 5.96 5.59
C SER A 380 -2.26 4.50 5.68
N ASP A 381 -2.23 3.80 4.58
CA ASP A 381 -2.81 2.48 4.36
C ASP A 381 -4.31 2.38 4.75
N VAL A 382 -5.01 3.52 4.76
CA VAL A 382 -6.46 3.58 5.07
C VAL A 382 -7.24 3.13 3.83
N TYR A 383 -8.10 2.12 3.90
CA TYR A 383 -8.80 1.60 5.09
C TYR A 383 -8.34 0.20 5.55
N HIS A 384 -7.10 -0.14 5.49
CA HIS A 384 -6.61 -1.39 6.06
C HIS A 384 -6.61 -1.33 7.60
N HIS A 385 -6.44 -2.52 8.24
CA HIS A 385 -6.58 -2.68 9.70
C HIS A 385 -5.48 -1.98 10.50
N ASP A 386 -4.35 -1.72 9.91
CA ASP A 386 -3.16 -1.04 10.43
C ASP A 386 -3.07 0.43 9.99
N GLY A 387 -4.01 0.91 9.17
CA GLY A 387 -4.06 2.27 8.67
C GLY A 387 -3.94 3.37 9.73
N ASP A 388 -3.28 4.46 9.39
CA ASP A 388 -3.00 5.59 10.27
C ASP A 388 -3.47 6.95 9.72
N ASP A 389 -3.29 8.01 10.48
CA ASP A 389 -3.62 9.37 10.09
C ASP A 389 -2.40 10.33 10.20
N VAL A 390 -2.52 11.48 9.55
CA VAL A 390 -1.47 12.52 9.56
C VAL A 390 -1.13 12.97 10.98
N TRP A 391 -2.11 13.05 11.86
CA TRP A 391 -1.91 13.56 13.21
C TRP A 391 -1.04 12.64 14.04
N ARG A 392 -1.19 11.35 13.85
CA ARG A 392 -0.35 10.37 14.54
C ARG A 392 1.05 10.28 13.94
N ALA A 393 1.16 10.37 12.61
CA ALA A 393 2.46 10.48 11.96
C ALA A 393 3.23 11.72 12.49
N LEU A 394 2.55 12.87 12.60
CA LEU A 394 3.11 14.08 13.20
C LEU A 394 3.53 13.88 14.67
N GLU A 395 2.70 13.20 15.47
CA GLU A 395 3.04 12.90 16.86
C GLU A 395 4.34 12.09 16.97
N THR A 396 4.51 11.10 16.09
CA THR A 396 5.74 10.29 16.02
C THR A 396 6.94 11.15 15.60
N MET A 397 6.77 12.00 14.59
CA MET A 397 7.83 12.89 14.11
C MET A 397 8.22 13.96 15.13
N HIS A 398 7.26 14.50 15.89
CA HIS A 398 7.53 15.41 17.02
C HIS A 398 8.33 14.73 18.13
N LYS A 399 7.99 13.49 18.49
CA LYS A 399 8.76 12.70 19.47
C LYS A 399 10.19 12.43 19.00
N ALA A 400 10.39 12.35 17.69
CA ALA A 400 11.71 12.20 17.07
C ALA A 400 12.45 13.52 16.87
N ASN A 401 11.87 14.66 17.23
CA ASN A 401 12.40 16.02 17.03
C ASN A 401 12.74 16.35 15.56
N LEU A 402 11.95 15.84 14.60
CA LEU A 402 12.12 16.21 13.20
C LEU A 402 11.67 17.65 12.97
N SER A 403 12.43 18.39 12.16
CA SER A 403 12.08 19.76 11.79
C SER A 403 10.78 19.82 10.99
N GLU A 404 10.07 20.96 11.03
CA GLU A 404 8.84 21.16 10.27
C GLU A 404 9.05 20.99 8.76
N ASP A 405 10.20 21.44 8.24
CA ASP A 405 10.56 21.26 6.83
C ASP A 405 10.65 19.77 6.44
N ARG A 406 11.23 18.92 7.28
CA ARG A 406 11.27 17.47 7.06
C ARG A 406 9.89 16.83 7.17
N GLN A 407 9.10 17.23 8.15
CA GLN A 407 7.72 16.79 8.28
C GLN A 407 6.92 17.14 7.01
N ALA A 408 7.07 18.34 6.50
CA ALA A 408 6.43 18.79 5.26
C ALA A 408 6.87 17.97 4.03
N LYS A 409 8.17 17.64 3.92
CA LYS A 409 8.70 16.78 2.87
C LYS A 409 8.11 15.38 2.95
N PHE A 410 8.19 14.74 4.11
CA PHE A 410 7.73 13.35 4.31
C PHE A 410 6.23 13.21 4.14
N LEU A 411 5.44 14.10 4.72
CA LEU A 411 3.99 14.01 4.73
C LEU A 411 3.32 14.59 3.48
N GLY A 412 4.09 14.96 2.44
CA GLY A 412 3.45 15.36 1.19
C GLY A 412 4.34 16.02 0.15
N GLY A 413 5.39 16.74 0.55
CA GLY A 413 6.26 17.46 -0.38
C GLY A 413 6.92 16.53 -1.39
N ASN A 414 7.46 15.40 -0.94
CA ASN A 414 8.11 14.41 -1.77
C ASN A 414 7.13 13.74 -2.73
N ALA A 415 5.93 13.36 -2.27
CA ALA A 415 4.90 12.76 -3.10
C ALA A 415 4.46 13.71 -4.23
N ARG A 416 4.16 14.98 -3.89
CA ARG A 416 3.79 15.98 -4.89
C ARG A 416 4.89 16.20 -5.94
N ARG A 417 6.13 16.24 -5.51
CA ARG A 417 7.27 16.35 -6.44
C ARG A 417 7.36 15.11 -7.34
N ALA A 418 7.30 13.91 -6.76
CA ALA A 418 7.44 12.65 -7.48
C ALA A 418 6.32 12.45 -8.52
N TYR A 419 5.08 12.80 -8.15
CA TYR A 419 3.91 12.59 -9.01
C TYR A 419 3.54 13.81 -9.85
N ASN A 420 4.31 14.90 -9.75
CA ASN A 420 4.02 16.17 -10.42
C ASN A 420 2.57 16.66 -10.16
N ILE A 421 2.18 16.64 -8.89
CA ILE A 421 0.86 17.09 -8.42
C ILE A 421 1.03 18.43 -7.69
N PRO A 422 0.27 19.48 -8.05
CA PRO A 422 0.36 20.76 -7.38
C PRO A 422 -0.15 20.65 -5.92
N ALA A 423 0.41 21.48 -5.06
CA ALA A 423 -0.13 21.65 -3.71
C ALA A 423 -1.55 22.23 -3.76
N PRO A 424 -2.48 21.81 -2.91
CA PRO A 424 -3.82 22.37 -2.87
C PRO A 424 -3.77 23.82 -2.36
N LYS A 425 -4.67 24.66 -2.85
CA LYS A 425 -4.74 26.08 -2.44
C LYS A 425 -5.10 26.24 -0.96
N ASN A 426 -5.95 25.35 -0.47
CA ASN A 426 -6.38 25.29 0.91
C ASN A 426 -6.02 23.92 1.48
N PHE A 427 -5.69 23.86 2.77
CA PHE A 427 -5.36 22.62 3.43
C PHE A 427 -5.83 22.62 4.89
N ILE A 428 -5.94 21.46 5.49
CA ILE A 428 -6.38 21.23 6.85
C ILE A 428 -5.25 21.62 7.80
N ARG A 429 -5.46 22.67 8.58
CA ARG A 429 -4.45 23.20 9.51
C ARG A 429 -4.56 22.62 10.91
N HIS A 430 -5.76 22.29 11.34
CA HIS A 430 -6.04 21.91 12.72
C HIS A 430 -6.77 20.57 12.78
N ARG A 431 -6.38 19.75 13.74
CA ARG A 431 -7.05 18.50 14.04
C ARG A 431 -8.47 18.74 14.54
N VAL A 432 -9.41 17.94 14.07
CA VAL A 432 -10.74 17.85 14.69
C VAL A 432 -10.58 17.24 16.09
N THR A 433 -10.95 18.01 17.12
CA THR A 433 -10.69 17.62 18.51
C THR A 433 -11.82 16.82 19.16
N GLU A 434 -13.00 16.80 18.55
CA GLU A 434 -14.16 16.09 19.07
C GLU A 434 -14.91 15.39 17.94
N ILE A 435 -15.11 14.08 18.08
CA ILE A 435 -15.87 13.25 17.13
C ILE A 435 -16.97 12.52 17.88
N GLU A 436 -18.21 12.66 17.40
CA GLU A 436 -19.33 11.86 17.90
C GLU A 436 -19.15 10.40 17.50
N ARG A 437 -19.36 9.50 18.45
CA ARG A 437 -19.24 8.06 18.28
C ARG A 437 -20.53 7.34 18.69
N PRO A 438 -20.79 6.13 18.17
CA PRO A 438 -21.87 5.29 18.66
C PRO A 438 -21.73 4.97 20.15
N ASP A 439 -22.85 4.68 20.82
CA ASP A 439 -22.88 4.39 22.27
C ASP A 439 -22.05 3.16 22.64
N TRP A 440 -21.86 2.23 21.71
CA TRP A 440 -21.01 1.04 21.87
C TRP A 440 -19.51 1.30 21.65
N TRP A 441 -19.09 2.52 21.30
CA TRP A 441 -17.67 2.85 21.12
C TRP A 441 -16.89 2.60 22.41
N PRO A 442 -15.63 2.08 22.33
CA PRO A 442 -14.84 1.85 23.54
C PRO A 442 -14.57 3.15 24.30
N THR A 443 -14.58 3.04 25.61
CA THR A 443 -14.20 4.16 26.47
C THR A 443 -12.74 4.54 26.28
N GLN A 444 -12.36 5.78 26.60
CA GLN A 444 -10.97 6.22 26.51
C GLN A 444 -10.04 5.30 27.34
N SER A 445 -10.49 4.83 28.50
CA SER A 445 -9.70 3.89 29.32
C SER A 445 -9.46 2.55 28.62
N GLU A 446 -10.41 2.02 27.88
CA GLU A 446 -10.22 0.78 27.11
C GLU A 446 -9.27 0.99 25.93
N ILE A 447 -9.35 2.13 25.25
CA ILE A 447 -8.44 2.54 24.19
C ILE A 447 -7.01 2.69 24.74
N ASP A 448 -6.85 3.40 25.87
CA ASP A 448 -5.55 3.62 26.51
C ASP A 448 -4.90 2.30 26.94
N ILE A 449 -5.68 1.35 27.45
CA ILE A 449 -5.20 0.02 27.81
C ILE A 449 -4.72 -0.72 26.54
N ALA A 450 -5.46 -0.67 25.46
CA ALA A 450 -5.10 -1.32 24.19
C ALA A 450 -3.82 -0.68 23.61
N MET A 451 -3.75 0.66 23.58
CA MET A 451 -2.58 1.42 23.15
C MET A 451 -1.34 1.14 24.00
N LYS A 452 -1.50 1.04 25.33
CA LYS A 452 -0.40 0.72 26.22
C LYS A 452 0.13 -0.70 26.03
N ALA A 453 -0.75 -1.64 25.72
CA ALA A 453 -0.34 -3.00 25.37
C ALA A 453 0.49 -3.03 24.08
N GLU A 454 0.13 -2.24 23.06
CA GLU A 454 0.93 -2.08 21.84
C GLU A 454 2.27 -1.41 22.12
N SER A 455 2.29 -0.27 22.81
CA SER A 455 3.52 0.45 23.11
C SER A 455 4.54 -0.39 23.90
N SER A 456 4.07 -1.36 24.68
CA SER A 456 4.93 -2.29 25.40
C SER A 456 5.58 -3.36 24.50
N VAL A 457 4.94 -3.69 23.39
CA VAL A 457 5.47 -4.63 22.38
C VAL A 457 6.50 -3.95 21.48
N PHE A 458 6.29 -2.69 21.16
CA PHE A 458 7.15 -1.91 20.25
C PHE A 458 8.17 -1.01 20.97
N ALA A 459 8.18 -0.97 22.30
CA ALA A 459 9.29 -0.33 23.00
C ALA A 459 10.59 -1.02 22.56
N PRO A 460 11.53 -0.31 21.91
CA PRO A 460 12.76 -0.94 21.48
C PRO A 460 13.39 -1.61 22.71
N PRO A 461 13.83 -2.87 22.61
CA PRO A 461 14.49 -3.52 23.73
C PRO A 461 15.61 -2.58 24.15
N LYS A 462 15.63 -2.20 25.43
CA LYS A 462 16.75 -1.43 25.96
C LYS A 462 18.00 -2.19 25.55
N PRO A 463 18.96 -1.56 24.85
CA PRO A 463 20.16 -2.27 24.44
C PRO A 463 20.80 -2.85 25.67
N THR A 464 20.61 -4.14 25.90
CA THR A 464 21.37 -4.93 26.87
C THR A 464 22.72 -5.25 26.22
N ILE A 465 23.44 -4.22 25.86
CA ILE A 465 24.89 -4.36 25.73
C ILE A 465 25.33 -4.57 27.15
N GLY A 466 25.47 -5.85 27.53
CA GLY A 466 25.98 -6.23 28.82
C GLY A 466 27.29 -5.50 28.99
N ASN A 467 27.38 -4.69 30.05
CA ASN A 467 28.62 -4.01 30.42
C ASN A 467 29.71 -5.08 30.55
N PRO A 468 30.73 -5.13 29.68
CA PRO A 468 31.76 -6.16 29.73
C PRO A 468 32.48 -6.24 31.09
N SER A 469 32.42 -5.15 31.85
CA SER A 469 33.04 -5.08 33.21
C SER A 469 32.32 -5.90 34.29
N LYS A 470 31.08 -6.40 34.04
CA LYS A 470 30.39 -7.27 35.02
C LYS A 470 30.62 -8.77 34.81
N ARG A 471 31.25 -9.18 33.69
CA ARG A 471 31.62 -10.59 33.48
C ARG A 471 32.97 -11.00 34.09
N ALA A 472 33.81 -10.04 34.50
CA ALA A 472 35.12 -10.31 35.05
C ALA A 472 35.14 -10.41 36.62
N ALA A 473 34.01 -10.15 37.29
CA ALA A 473 33.97 -10.16 38.78
C ALA A 473 33.29 -11.41 39.41
N GLY A 474 33.04 -12.45 38.62
CA GLY A 474 32.32 -13.66 39.05
C GLY A 474 33.11 -14.97 38.94
N GLY A 475 34.43 -14.90 38.92
CA GLY A 475 35.26 -16.08 38.83
C GLY A 475 36.38 -16.08 39.88
N GLU A 476 36.03 -16.29 41.14
CA GLU A 476 36.89 -16.85 42.17
C GLU A 476 36.04 -17.06 43.46
N LYS A 477 35.50 -18.26 43.61
CA LYS A 477 35.52 -19.04 44.87
C LYS A 477 34.97 -20.43 44.61
#